data_11b35eb41650f35143e6cbf1d30a1699
#
_entry.id   11b35eb41650f35143e6cbf1d30a1699
#
_cell.length_a   1.000
_cell.length_b   1.000
_cell.length_c   1.000
_cell.angle_alpha   90.00
_cell.angle_beta   90.00
_cell.angle_gamma   90.00
#
_symmetry.space_group_name_H-M   'P 1'
#
loop_
_entity.id
_entity.type
_entity.pdbx_description
1 polymer ?
#
loop_
_entity_poly.entity_id
_entity_poly.type
_entity_poly.pdbx_seq_one_letter_code
_entity_poly.pdbx_strand_id
1 'polypeptide(L)'
;MASDFDFDLPLNQYFLAEIAEHLESKGINCLDDLIDAMYEDPERWATRLDLNKERSNGILLRLYSKKLNGAPIDFPPVLETRARDLSKSYYGQKIEDVGAPLWSEINKKQKAGRRLGQPLKNDEIRPLEFLAPPKGLDGSSGTNRGDRQDCALNVNTDIEAIRLWLKAKGTNANTQAAYRREAERFLLWCLLEKRVALSSARLDECADYLKWLEMIGRETPENWQKSWIYPQETWIGPKNTPRESPDWKPFNSSLAYTSRKAASTIIRQLFSFLHKTGYLKFNPFDQIPAKVRFLPGEGKPKEFADRSLSPAQWEEIETHLAQLPLDLVRMRLEVLFVLGKELGMRASEMINARCGWIEYSRFGDEETVVIDIVGKGDKQRRLPLSSEQVEKISRYLAARKRPPLFEPAGKDVPLIASFRIGNKGADKEGLSRSGLYIVLHTFLEEVANDVRKKNPRDAAKLLGSSLHWLRHTFAVASLEVMPVNVVQTAMGHASVNTTTRYISPDQTEVLEGFKKLKS
;
A
#
# COMPACT_ATOMS: atom_id res chain seq x y z
N MET A 1 -24.30 -8.28 4.13
CA MET A 1 -23.88 -8.57 5.50
C MET A 1 -23.23 -7.30 6.01
N ALA A 2 -23.87 -6.62 6.97
CA ALA A 2 -23.28 -5.48 7.65
C ALA A 2 -22.04 -6.00 8.38
N SER A 3 -20.89 -5.43 8.09
CA SER A 3 -19.69 -5.69 8.88
C SER A 3 -19.99 -5.26 10.32
N ASP A 4 -19.64 -6.09 11.29
CA ASP A 4 -19.67 -5.75 12.71
C ASP A 4 -18.82 -4.48 12.93
N PHE A 5 -19.49 -3.34 12.88
CA PHE A 5 -18.87 -2.07 13.21
C PHE A 5 -18.96 -1.95 14.73
N ASP A 6 -17.81 -2.01 15.38
CA ASP A 6 -17.72 -2.09 16.82
C ASP A 6 -17.50 -0.69 17.42
N PHE A 7 -18.51 -0.14 18.04
CA PHE A 7 -18.50 1.19 18.66
C PHE A 7 -17.65 1.25 19.93
N ASP A 8 -17.40 0.09 20.56
CA ASP A 8 -16.61 -0.03 21.80
C ASP A 8 -15.09 -0.01 21.56
N LEU A 9 -14.66 0.05 20.29
CA LEU A 9 -13.23 0.12 20.00
C LEU A 9 -12.61 1.43 20.50
N PRO A 10 -11.35 1.37 20.99
CA PRO A 10 -10.63 2.56 21.45
C PRO A 10 -10.55 3.65 20.38
N LEU A 11 -10.61 4.91 20.80
CA LEU A 11 -10.64 6.07 19.91
C LEU A 11 -9.47 6.18 18.95
N ASN A 12 -8.31 5.61 19.29
CA ASN A 12 -7.14 5.55 18.42
C ASN A 12 -7.33 4.69 17.16
N GLN A 13 -8.42 3.93 17.06
CA GLN A 13 -8.82 3.22 15.85
C GLN A 13 -9.56 4.15 14.86
N TYR A 14 -10.08 5.24 15.35
CA TYR A 14 -10.89 6.18 14.59
C TYR A 14 -10.17 7.49 14.33
N PHE A 15 -9.34 7.96 15.29
CA PHE A 15 -8.69 9.26 15.28
C PHE A 15 -7.18 9.14 15.43
N LEU A 16 -6.46 10.23 15.14
CA LEU A 16 -5.04 10.34 15.42
C LEU A 16 -4.78 10.22 16.95
N ALA A 17 -3.61 9.69 17.31
CA ALA A 17 -3.25 9.45 18.71
C ALA A 17 -3.47 10.68 19.59
N GLU A 18 -3.04 11.87 19.14
CA GLU A 18 -3.23 13.13 19.86
C GLU A 18 -4.70 13.49 20.12
N ILE A 19 -5.59 13.18 19.20
CA ILE A 19 -7.03 13.42 19.35
C ILE A 19 -7.63 12.37 20.27
N ALA A 20 -7.25 11.12 20.13
CA ALA A 20 -7.71 10.03 20.98
C ALA A 20 -7.28 10.24 22.43
N GLU A 21 -6.01 10.54 22.69
CA GLU A 21 -5.49 10.85 24.03
C GLU A 21 -6.17 12.07 24.66
N HIS A 22 -6.43 13.11 23.86
CA HIS A 22 -7.17 14.29 24.34
C HIS A 22 -8.60 13.94 24.75
N LEU A 23 -9.34 13.18 23.92
CA LEU A 23 -10.70 12.75 24.22
C LEU A 23 -10.74 11.81 25.42
N GLU A 24 -9.80 10.87 25.52
CA GLU A 24 -9.64 9.98 26.67
C GLU A 24 -9.38 10.77 27.97
N SER A 25 -8.60 11.85 27.91
CA SER A 25 -8.37 12.76 29.05
C SER A 25 -9.63 13.49 29.51
N LYS A 26 -10.65 13.58 28.64
CA LYS A 26 -11.97 14.18 28.93
C LYS A 26 -13.03 13.13 29.29
N GLY A 27 -12.63 11.86 29.45
CA GLY A 27 -13.52 10.77 29.84
C GLY A 27 -14.26 10.10 28.67
N ILE A 28 -13.88 10.41 27.44
CA ILE A 28 -14.43 9.78 26.23
C ILE A 28 -13.48 8.64 25.85
N ASN A 29 -13.88 7.38 26.03
CA ASN A 29 -13.00 6.23 25.87
C ASN A 29 -13.27 5.44 24.59
N CYS A 30 -14.48 5.55 24.03
CA CYS A 30 -14.90 4.85 22.82
C CYS A 30 -15.75 5.77 21.92
N LEU A 31 -16.16 5.26 20.77
CA LEU A 31 -16.94 6.04 19.81
C LEU A 31 -18.36 6.32 20.33
N ASP A 32 -18.94 5.39 21.05
CA ASP A 32 -20.27 5.57 21.67
C ASP A 32 -20.27 6.73 22.67
N ASP A 33 -19.29 6.81 23.56
CA ASP A 33 -19.14 7.93 24.50
C ASP A 33 -19.09 9.28 23.76
N LEU A 34 -18.41 9.33 22.62
CA LEU A 34 -18.30 10.55 21.82
C LEU A 34 -19.64 10.92 21.15
N ILE A 35 -20.36 9.93 20.66
CA ILE A 35 -21.68 10.13 20.04
C ILE A 35 -22.68 10.57 21.10
N ASP A 36 -22.67 9.95 22.26
CA ASP A 36 -23.52 10.34 23.40
C ASP A 36 -23.26 11.79 23.82
N ALA A 37 -22.00 12.20 23.94
CA ALA A 37 -21.64 13.59 24.21
C ALA A 37 -22.14 14.57 23.15
N MET A 38 -22.19 14.14 21.88
CA MET A 38 -22.74 14.93 20.78
C MET A 38 -24.27 15.03 20.84
N TYR A 39 -24.96 13.97 21.30
CA TYR A 39 -26.41 13.98 21.47
C TYR A 39 -26.84 14.79 22.68
N GLU A 40 -26.08 14.76 23.78
CA GLU A 40 -26.36 15.55 24.97
C GLU A 40 -26.38 17.06 24.72
N ASP A 41 -25.42 17.57 23.93
CA ASP A 41 -25.34 19.00 23.63
C ASP A 41 -24.72 19.22 22.22
N PRO A 42 -25.54 19.12 21.19
CA PRO A 42 -25.05 19.22 19.80
C PRO A 42 -24.38 20.56 19.45
N GLU A 43 -24.71 21.61 20.18
CA GLU A 43 -24.14 22.95 19.92
C GLU A 43 -22.80 23.16 20.64
N ARG A 44 -22.62 22.56 21.82
CA ARG A 44 -21.49 22.83 22.71
C ARG A 44 -20.58 21.62 22.98
N TRP A 45 -20.86 20.45 22.40
CA TRP A 45 -20.08 19.24 22.64
C TRP A 45 -18.57 19.47 22.47
N ALA A 46 -18.19 20.19 21.41
CA ALA A 46 -16.80 20.48 21.12
C ALA A 46 -16.14 21.38 22.19
N THR A 47 -16.88 22.39 22.68
CA THR A 47 -16.42 23.27 23.74
C THR A 47 -16.32 22.54 25.08
N ARG A 48 -17.28 21.66 25.39
CA ARG A 48 -17.25 20.81 26.61
C ARG A 48 -16.05 19.87 26.61
N LEU A 49 -15.66 19.37 25.45
CA LEU A 49 -14.50 18.50 25.29
C LEU A 49 -13.19 19.28 25.02
N ASP A 50 -13.21 20.61 25.14
CA ASP A 50 -12.05 21.50 24.94
C ASP A 50 -11.39 21.31 23.58
N LEU A 51 -12.22 21.12 22.55
CA LEU A 51 -11.81 20.97 21.18
C LEU A 51 -11.88 22.31 20.44
N ASN A 52 -10.80 22.69 19.80
CA ASN A 52 -10.82 23.83 18.89
C ASN A 52 -11.66 23.52 17.62
N LYS A 53 -11.95 24.57 16.86
CA LYS A 53 -12.78 24.47 15.64
C LYS A 53 -12.23 23.47 14.61
N GLU A 54 -10.91 23.38 14.47
CA GLU A 54 -10.27 22.47 13.52
C GLU A 54 -10.42 21.02 13.95
N ARG A 55 -10.13 20.71 15.21
CA ARG A 55 -10.27 19.36 15.77
C ARG A 55 -11.71 18.89 15.75
N SER A 56 -12.66 19.73 16.15
CA SER A 56 -14.10 19.39 16.13
C SER A 56 -14.60 19.15 14.70
N ASN A 57 -14.21 19.98 13.75
CA ASN A 57 -14.56 19.79 12.34
C ASN A 57 -13.91 18.51 11.78
N GLY A 58 -12.66 18.22 12.14
CA GLY A 58 -11.97 17.00 11.75
C GLY A 58 -12.67 15.73 12.24
N ILE A 59 -13.15 15.74 13.49
CA ILE A 59 -13.93 14.64 14.07
C ILE A 59 -15.25 14.45 13.31
N LEU A 60 -16.01 15.52 13.09
CA LEU A 60 -17.29 15.45 12.35
C LEU A 60 -17.09 14.93 10.93
N LEU A 61 -16.08 15.40 10.22
CA LEU A 61 -15.75 14.94 8.88
C LEU A 61 -15.37 13.46 8.86
N ARG A 62 -14.62 13.02 9.86
CA ARG A 62 -14.21 11.62 10.00
C ARG A 62 -15.39 10.69 10.19
N LEU A 63 -16.31 11.06 11.10
CA LEU A 63 -17.53 10.31 11.36
C LEU A 63 -18.45 10.27 10.13
N TYR A 64 -18.64 11.41 9.50
CA TYR A 64 -19.46 11.53 8.29
C TYR A 64 -18.89 10.70 7.13
N SER A 65 -17.59 10.72 6.94
CA SER A 65 -16.91 9.89 5.94
C SER A 65 -17.11 8.39 6.22
N LYS A 66 -17.05 7.97 7.48
CA LYS A 66 -17.34 6.58 7.88
C LYS A 66 -18.78 6.20 7.60
N LYS A 67 -19.75 7.06 7.93
CA LYS A 67 -21.18 6.87 7.62
C LYS A 67 -21.41 6.71 6.12
N LEU A 68 -20.82 7.56 5.30
CA LEU A 68 -20.93 7.47 3.83
C LEU A 68 -20.34 6.16 3.26
N ASN A 69 -19.38 5.58 3.95
CA ASN A 69 -18.77 4.29 3.58
C ASN A 69 -19.50 3.08 4.17
N GLY A 70 -20.71 3.27 4.69
CA GLY A 70 -21.59 2.19 5.15
C GLY A 70 -21.45 1.81 6.62
N ALA A 71 -20.68 2.58 7.43
CA ALA A 71 -20.68 2.40 8.86
C ALA A 71 -22.05 2.84 9.46
N PRO A 72 -22.64 2.06 10.37
CA PRO A 72 -23.94 2.37 10.98
C PRO A 72 -23.82 3.47 12.05
N ILE A 73 -23.07 4.53 11.75
CA ILE A 73 -22.89 5.66 12.66
C ILE A 73 -24.09 6.60 12.51
N ASP A 74 -24.76 6.84 13.61
CA ASP A 74 -25.77 7.86 13.74
C ASP A 74 -25.25 8.98 14.67
N PHE A 75 -25.56 10.22 14.36
CA PHE A 75 -25.22 11.37 15.20
C PHE A 75 -26.21 12.51 14.94
N PRO A 76 -26.33 13.50 15.86
CA PRO A 76 -27.39 14.48 15.84
C PRO A 76 -27.62 15.11 14.46
N PRO A 77 -28.87 15.24 13.97
CA PRO A 77 -29.16 15.75 12.62
C PRO A 77 -28.54 17.11 12.31
N VAL A 78 -28.40 17.97 13.32
CA VAL A 78 -27.75 19.28 13.21
C VAL A 78 -26.25 19.11 12.90
N LEU A 79 -25.59 18.19 13.60
CA LEU A 79 -24.17 17.89 13.39
C LEU A 79 -23.95 17.13 12.08
N GLU A 80 -24.87 16.27 11.68
CA GLU A 80 -24.82 15.61 10.38
C GLU A 80 -24.94 16.60 9.23
N THR A 81 -25.87 17.55 9.35
CA THR A 81 -26.01 18.64 8.36
C THR A 81 -24.74 19.48 8.32
N ARG A 82 -24.17 19.84 9.49
CA ARG A 82 -22.90 20.55 9.59
C ARG A 82 -21.74 19.74 8.97
N ALA A 83 -21.65 18.45 9.27
CA ALA A 83 -20.62 17.56 8.71
C ALA A 83 -20.74 17.45 7.19
N ARG A 84 -21.98 17.34 6.68
CA ARG A 84 -22.27 17.36 5.23
C ARG A 84 -21.87 18.66 4.57
N ASP A 85 -22.15 19.80 5.19
CA ASP A 85 -21.80 21.11 4.65
C ASP A 85 -20.29 21.38 4.77
N LEU A 86 -19.66 20.93 5.85
CA LEU A 86 -18.20 20.90 5.99
C LEU A 86 -17.57 20.00 4.90
N SER A 87 -18.14 18.84 4.64
CA SER A 87 -17.66 17.95 3.59
C SER A 87 -17.76 18.62 2.21
N LYS A 88 -18.82 19.35 1.94
CA LYS A 88 -18.96 20.14 0.72
C LYS A 88 -18.02 21.34 0.70
N SER A 89 -17.86 22.02 1.82
CA SER A 89 -17.00 23.20 1.97
C SER A 89 -15.51 22.84 2.00
N TYR A 90 -15.17 21.70 2.62
CA TYR A 90 -13.78 21.25 2.82
C TYR A 90 -13.29 20.37 1.67
N TYR A 91 -14.20 19.58 1.03
CA TYR A 91 -13.87 18.54 0.07
C TYR A 91 -14.59 18.66 -1.28
N GLY A 92 -15.28 19.69 -1.49
CA GLY A 92 -16.09 19.95 -2.65
C GLY A 92 -17.27 20.77 -2.21
N GLN A 93 -17.11 22.04 -2.14
CA GLN A 93 -18.11 23.06 -1.89
C GLN A 93 -19.40 22.74 -2.69
N LYS A 94 -20.54 23.30 -2.38
CA LYS A 94 -21.75 23.14 -3.20
C LYS A 94 -21.41 23.29 -4.68
N ILE A 95 -21.93 22.41 -5.53
CA ILE A 95 -21.62 22.44 -6.97
C ILE A 95 -21.85 23.84 -7.57
N GLU A 96 -22.75 24.62 -6.99
CA GLU A 96 -23.03 26.00 -7.37
C GLU A 96 -21.99 27.01 -6.87
N ASP A 97 -21.41 26.77 -5.67
CA ASP A 97 -20.42 27.62 -5.01
C ASP A 97 -19.00 27.06 -5.11
N VAL A 98 -18.89 25.74 -5.22
CA VAL A 98 -17.63 24.99 -5.26
C VAL A 98 -16.80 25.33 -6.46
N GLY A 99 -17.44 25.49 -7.55
CA GLY A 99 -16.76 25.97 -8.72
C GLY A 99 -16.36 27.45 -8.57
N ALA A 100 -17.05 28.23 -7.74
CA ALA A 100 -16.90 29.68 -7.80
C ALA A 100 -15.56 30.20 -7.25
N PRO A 101 -15.04 29.88 -6.07
CA PRO A 101 -13.73 30.38 -5.65
C PRO A 101 -12.58 29.68 -6.36
N LEU A 102 -12.54 28.36 -6.36
CA LEU A 102 -11.44 27.58 -6.93
C LEU A 102 -11.40 27.67 -8.45
N TRP A 103 -12.52 27.33 -9.10
CA TRP A 103 -12.61 27.25 -10.54
C TRP A 103 -12.74 28.63 -11.19
N SER A 104 -13.31 29.63 -10.52
CA SER A 104 -13.33 31.00 -10.99
C SER A 104 -11.97 31.69 -10.85
N GLU A 105 -11.19 31.38 -9.82
CA GLU A 105 -9.79 31.85 -9.71
C GLU A 105 -8.91 31.21 -10.77
N ILE A 106 -9.10 29.94 -11.05
CA ILE A 106 -8.44 29.25 -12.16
C ILE A 106 -8.80 29.94 -13.50
N ASN A 107 -10.08 30.23 -13.73
CA ASN A 107 -10.53 30.90 -14.94
C ASN A 107 -10.08 32.37 -15.04
N LYS A 108 -9.98 33.09 -13.90
CA LYS A 108 -9.42 34.45 -13.85
C LYS A 108 -7.93 34.46 -14.20
N LYS A 109 -7.16 33.49 -13.71
CA LYS A 109 -5.73 33.33 -14.05
C LYS A 109 -5.50 33.04 -15.54
N GLN A 110 -6.43 32.34 -16.20
CA GLN A 110 -6.38 32.18 -17.67
C GLN A 110 -6.58 33.48 -18.43
N LYS A 111 -7.53 34.33 -17.96
CA LYS A 111 -7.80 35.63 -18.60
C LYS A 111 -6.70 36.66 -18.35
N ALA A 112 -5.98 36.55 -17.24
CA ALA A 112 -4.92 37.49 -16.84
C ALA A 112 -3.53 37.16 -17.39
N GLY A 113 -3.39 36.23 -18.34
CA GLY A 113 -2.09 35.81 -18.85
C GLY A 113 -1.18 35.30 -17.74
N ARG A 114 -1.25 34.01 -17.48
CA ARG A 114 -0.37 33.18 -16.64
C ARG A 114 0.52 33.92 -15.64
N ARG A 115 0.07 34.17 -14.46
CA ARG A 115 0.94 34.30 -13.28
C ARG A 115 1.15 32.91 -12.68
N LEU A 116 2.18 32.25 -13.16
CA LEU A 116 2.68 30.98 -12.62
C LEU A 116 3.23 31.25 -11.21
N GLY A 117 2.97 30.39 -10.25
CA GLY A 117 3.72 30.35 -9.00
C GLY A 117 3.07 30.93 -7.75
N GLN A 118 1.76 31.25 -7.74
CA GLN A 118 1.08 31.49 -6.47
C GLN A 118 0.62 30.16 -5.86
N PRO A 119 0.99 29.86 -4.58
CA PRO A 119 0.55 28.64 -3.92
C PRO A 119 -0.97 28.61 -3.82
N LEU A 120 -1.55 27.47 -4.16
CA LEU A 120 -2.95 27.17 -3.85
C LEU A 120 -3.11 27.08 -2.33
N LYS A 121 -4.28 27.43 -1.84
CA LYS A 121 -4.66 27.09 -0.47
C LYS A 121 -4.73 25.55 -0.35
N ASN A 122 -4.33 25.01 0.80
CA ASN A 122 -4.29 23.56 1.06
C ASN A 122 -5.62 22.83 0.84
N ASP A 123 -6.73 23.56 0.70
CA ASP A 123 -8.07 23.05 0.50
C ASP A 123 -8.47 22.83 -0.98
N GLU A 124 -7.58 23.00 -1.93
CA GLU A 124 -7.87 22.88 -3.37
C GLU A 124 -7.59 21.49 -3.95
N ILE A 125 -6.64 20.71 -3.40
CA ILE A 125 -6.40 19.30 -3.78
C ILE A 125 -7.10 18.38 -2.79
N ARG A 126 -7.90 17.45 -3.35
CA ARG A 126 -8.74 16.53 -2.58
C ARG A 126 -8.59 15.10 -3.07
N PRO A 127 -8.69 14.11 -2.17
CA PRO A 127 -8.86 12.73 -2.57
C PRO A 127 -10.13 12.52 -3.40
N LEU A 128 -10.11 11.46 -4.20
CA LEU A 128 -11.20 11.09 -5.11
C LEU A 128 -12.57 11.00 -4.41
N GLU A 129 -12.60 10.60 -3.14
CA GLU A 129 -13.81 10.45 -2.34
C GLU A 129 -14.51 11.79 -2.09
N PHE A 130 -13.74 12.86 -2.02
CA PHE A 130 -14.19 14.21 -1.66
C PHE A 130 -14.13 15.19 -2.85
N LEU A 131 -13.77 14.67 -4.03
CA LEU A 131 -13.65 15.49 -5.22
C LEU A 131 -15.02 15.65 -5.90
N ALA A 132 -15.41 16.88 -6.17
CA ALA A 132 -16.65 17.24 -6.88
C ALA A 132 -16.34 18.27 -7.97
N PRO A 133 -15.92 17.84 -9.17
CA PRO A 133 -15.66 18.75 -10.28
C PRO A 133 -16.94 19.47 -10.71
N PRO A 134 -16.86 20.73 -11.15
CA PRO A 134 -18.01 21.46 -11.66
C PRO A 134 -18.51 20.85 -12.98
N LYS A 135 -19.77 21.11 -13.32
CA LYS A 135 -20.33 20.77 -14.63
C LYS A 135 -19.40 21.30 -15.74
N GLY A 136 -19.13 20.48 -16.73
CA GLY A 136 -18.17 20.77 -17.80
C GLY A 136 -16.76 20.24 -17.54
N LEU A 137 -16.39 19.94 -16.28
CA LEU A 137 -15.16 19.24 -15.92
C LEU A 137 -15.43 17.90 -15.23
N ASP A 138 -16.68 17.58 -14.92
CA ASP A 138 -17.12 16.32 -14.30
C ASP A 138 -17.15 15.14 -15.28
N GLY A 139 -16.98 15.39 -16.57
CA GLY A 139 -17.01 14.39 -17.64
C GLY A 139 -18.39 14.08 -18.20
N SER A 140 -19.46 14.71 -17.67
CA SER A 140 -20.82 14.48 -18.19
C SER A 140 -20.99 14.92 -19.66
N SER A 141 -20.17 15.88 -20.09
CA SER A 141 -20.12 16.43 -21.47
C SER A 141 -18.69 16.34 -22.06
N GLY A 142 -17.93 15.32 -21.69
CA GLY A 142 -16.56 15.13 -22.20
C GLY A 142 -16.53 14.95 -23.72
N THR A 143 -15.57 15.57 -24.41
CA THR A 143 -15.49 15.57 -25.89
C THR A 143 -15.17 14.19 -26.48
N ASN A 144 -14.54 13.31 -25.71
CA ASN A 144 -14.24 11.93 -26.08
C ASN A 144 -15.23 10.92 -25.47
N ARG A 145 -16.36 11.40 -24.93
CA ARG A 145 -17.44 10.51 -24.43
C ARG A 145 -18.08 9.73 -25.57
N GLY A 146 -18.27 8.42 -25.34
CA GLY A 146 -19.10 7.58 -26.19
C GLY A 146 -20.58 7.85 -26.01
N ASP A 147 -21.39 7.32 -26.90
CA ASP A 147 -22.83 7.43 -26.81
C ASP A 147 -23.34 6.59 -25.63
N ARG A 148 -24.36 7.13 -24.92
CA ARG A 148 -24.92 6.44 -23.75
C ARG A 148 -25.55 5.08 -24.09
N GLN A 149 -26.08 4.96 -25.30
CA GLN A 149 -26.74 3.73 -25.76
C GLN A 149 -25.75 2.61 -25.98
N ASP A 150 -24.49 2.94 -26.35
CA ASP A 150 -23.42 1.99 -26.62
C ASP A 150 -22.50 1.77 -25.41
N CYS A 151 -22.76 2.49 -24.31
CA CYS A 151 -21.92 2.42 -23.11
C CYS A 151 -22.43 1.33 -22.15
N ALA A 152 -21.58 0.36 -21.85
CA ALA A 152 -21.87 -0.68 -20.87
C ALA A 152 -21.90 -0.18 -19.41
N LEU A 153 -21.46 1.08 -19.16
CA LEU A 153 -21.43 1.67 -17.83
C LEU A 153 -22.65 2.61 -17.63
N ASN A 154 -23.45 2.32 -16.62
CA ASN A 154 -24.54 3.23 -16.23
C ASN A 154 -23.99 4.31 -15.28
N VAL A 155 -23.27 5.29 -15.85
CA VAL A 155 -22.61 6.38 -15.12
C VAL A 155 -22.72 7.70 -15.88
N ASN A 156 -22.72 8.80 -15.12
CA ASN A 156 -22.84 10.15 -15.67
C ASN A 156 -21.50 10.89 -15.73
N THR A 157 -20.59 10.62 -14.77
CA THR A 157 -19.37 11.39 -14.56
C THR A 157 -18.13 10.52 -14.62
N ASP A 158 -16.96 11.16 -14.82
CA ASP A 158 -15.64 10.50 -14.83
C ASP A 158 -15.35 9.84 -13.49
N ILE A 159 -15.73 10.47 -12.37
CA ILE A 159 -15.53 9.90 -11.02
C ILE A 159 -16.34 8.61 -10.84
N GLU A 160 -17.58 8.58 -11.30
CA GLU A 160 -18.41 7.37 -11.24
C GLU A 160 -17.82 6.26 -12.11
N ALA A 161 -17.31 6.58 -13.28
CA ALA A 161 -16.64 5.62 -14.16
C ALA A 161 -15.36 5.05 -13.53
N ILE A 162 -14.55 5.90 -12.89
CA ILE A 162 -13.37 5.46 -12.13
C ILE A 162 -13.78 4.55 -10.97
N ARG A 163 -14.82 4.88 -10.21
CA ARG A 163 -15.32 4.05 -9.10
C ARG A 163 -15.76 2.67 -9.57
N LEU A 164 -16.48 2.57 -10.69
CA LEU A 164 -16.85 1.28 -11.28
C LEU A 164 -15.64 0.49 -11.75
N TRP A 165 -14.67 1.15 -12.39
CA TRP A 165 -13.42 0.50 -12.76
C TRP A 165 -12.68 -0.07 -11.55
N LEU A 166 -12.57 0.68 -10.46
CA LEU A 166 -11.94 0.22 -9.22
C LEU A 166 -12.68 -0.98 -8.62
N LYS A 167 -14.02 -0.97 -8.64
CA LYS A 167 -14.85 -2.11 -8.22
C LYS A 167 -14.59 -3.35 -9.09
N ALA A 168 -14.44 -3.17 -10.39
CA ALA A 168 -14.17 -4.28 -11.34
C ALA A 168 -12.75 -4.88 -11.20
N LYS A 169 -11.80 -4.20 -10.54
CA LYS A 169 -10.43 -4.69 -10.33
C LYS A 169 -10.27 -5.68 -9.18
N GLY A 170 -11.37 -6.08 -8.56
CA GLY A 170 -11.39 -7.13 -7.54
C GLY A 170 -11.16 -6.63 -6.12
N THR A 171 -11.07 -7.55 -5.18
CA THR A 171 -11.16 -7.29 -3.73
C THR A 171 -9.81 -7.04 -3.06
N ASN A 172 -8.68 -7.17 -3.77
CA ASN A 172 -7.38 -6.97 -3.14
C ASN A 172 -7.13 -5.49 -2.80
N ALA A 173 -7.16 -5.15 -1.52
CA ALA A 173 -7.04 -3.79 -1.00
C ALA A 173 -5.78 -3.04 -1.49
N ASN A 174 -4.62 -3.72 -1.57
CA ASN A 174 -3.38 -3.10 -2.04
C ASN A 174 -3.45 -2.76 -3.54
N THR A 175 -4.06 -3.64 -4.33
CA THR A 175 -4.27 -3.41 -5.76
C THR A 175 -5.23 -2.25 -5.95
N GLN A 176 -6.37 -2.25 -5.26
CA GLN A 176 -7.33 -1.15 -5.33
C GLN A 176 -6.72 0.19 -4.90
N ALA A 177 -5.93 0.21 -3.82
CA ALA A 177 -5.25 1.41 -3.36
C ALA A 177 -4.26 1.96 -4.40
N ALA A 178 -3.48 1.08 -5.05
CA ALA A 178 -2.55 1.48 -6.11
C ALA A 178 -3.30 2.03 -7.34
N TYR A 179 -4.35 1.35 -7.76
CA TYR A 179 -5.16 1.75 -8.92
C TYR A 179 -5.90 3.07 -8.65
N ARG A 180 -6.53 3.20 -7.47
CA ARG A 180 -7.17 4.45 -7.03
C ARG A 180 -6.19 5.61 -7.04
N ARG A 181 -5.01 5.43 -6.45
CA ARG A 181 -3.98 6.47 -6.37
C ARG A 181 -3.60 7.00 -7.75
N GLU A 182 -3.35 6.14 -8.73
CA GLU A 182 -2.92 6.59 -10.05
C GLU A 182 -4.07 7.21 -10.85
N ALA A 183 -5.29 6.67 -10.76
CA ALA A 183 -6.48 7.28 -11.38
C ALA A 183 -6.77 8.67 -10.80
N GLU A 184 -6.66 8.82 -9.48
CA GLU A 184 -6.81 10.07 -8.76
C GLU A 184 -5.78 11.11 -9.17
N ARG A 185 -4.52 10.73 -9.28
CA ARG A 185 -3.42 11.60 -9.74
C ARG A 185 -3.68 12.13 -11.14
N PHE A 186 -4.08 11.26 -12.05
CA PHE A 186 -4.38 11.65 -13.42
C PHE A 186 -5.62 12.55 -13.49
N LEU A 187 -6.70 12.22 -12.78
CA LEU A 187 -7.91 13.04 -12.74
C LEU A 187 -7.62 14.44 -12.18
N LEU A 188 -6.94 14.53 -11.03
CA LEU A 188 -6.54 15.82 -10.44
C LEU A 188 -5.68 16.64 -11.40
N TRP A 189 -4.74 15.99 -12.08
CA TRP A 189 -3.89 16.66 -13.07
C TRP A 189 -4.68 17.20 -14.26
N CYS A 190 -5.63 16.42 -14.80
CA CYS A 190 -6.54 16.90 -15.85
C CYS A 190 -7.33 18.13 -15.39
N LEU A 191 -7.89 18.05 -14.19
CA LEU A 191 -8.73 19.12 -13.65
C LEU A 191 -7.93 20.40 -13.35
N LEU A 192 -6.74 20.28 -12.78
CA LEU A 192 -5.97 21.42 -12.29
C LEU A 192 -4.99 21.96 -13.34
N GLU A 193 -4.15 21.12 -13.92
CA GLU A 193 -3.11 21.56 -14.86
C GLU A 193 -3.67 21.80 -16.27
N LYS A 194 -4.60 20.96 -16.73
CA LYS A 194 -5.14 21.04 -18.08
C LYS A 194 -6.54 21.67 -18.17
N ARG A 195 -7.30 21.63 -17.06
CA ARG A 195 -8.68 22.16 -16.99
C ARG A 195 -9.60 21.49 -17.99
N VAL A 196 -9.45 20.20 -18.10
CA VAL A 196 -10.28 19.33 -18.92
C VAL A 196 -10.85 18.20 -18.07
N ALA A 197 -12.01 17.71 -18.44
CA ALA A 197 -12.51 16.46 -17.92
C ALA A 197 -11.59 15.31 -18.36
N LEU A 198 -11.47 14.24 -17.56
CA LEU A 198 -10.70 13.05 -17.94
C LEU A 198 -11.20 12.50 -19.29
N SER A 199 -12.52 12.46 -19.49
CA SER A 199 -13.17 12.05 -20.74
C SER A 199 -13.05 13.07 -21.87
N SER A 200 -12.32 14.15 -21.70
CA SER A 200 -11.92 15.10 -22.75
C SER A 200 -10.43 15.07 -23.04
N ALA A 201 -9.64 14.31 -22.24
CA ALA A 201 -8.20 14.22 -22.44
C ALA A 201 -7.87 13.59 -23.80
N ARG A 202 -6.96 14.23 -24.53
CA ARG A 202 -6.48 13.83 -25.85
C ARG A 202 -5.05 13.30 -25.76
N LEU A 203 -4.46 13.04 -26.90
CA LEU A 203 -3.11 12.50 -27.03
C LEU A 203 -2.06 13.39 -26.36
N ASP A 204 -2.13 14.69 -26.60
CA ASP A 204 -1.21 15.70 -26.07
C ASP A 204 -1.29 15.81 -24.55
N GLU A 205 -2.49 15.86 -23.95
CA GLU A 205 -2.64 15.86 -22.51
C GLU A 205 -2.10 14.55 -21.90
N CYS A 206 -2.40 13.40 -22.49
CA CYS A 206 -1.88 12.13 -22.01
C CYS A 206 -0.34 12.03 -22.08
N ALA A 207 0.26 12.54 -23.15
CA ALA A 207 1.71 12.61 -23.29
C ALA A 207 2.35 13.59 -22.29
N ASP A 208 1.73 14.76 -22.10
CA ASP A 208 2.16 15.77 -21.14
C ASP A 208 2.09 15.24 -19.70
N TYR A 209 1.06 14.45 -19.35
CA TYR A 209 1.00 13.81 -18.02
C TYR A 209 2.18 12.88 -17.77
N LEU A 210 2.57 12.06 -18.75
CA LEU A 210 3.72 11.19 -18.59
C LEU A 210 5.02 11.99 -18.39
N LYS A 211 5.18 13.10 -19.12
CA LYS A 211 6.29 14.04 -18.94
C LYS A 211 6.24 14.72 -17.58
N TRP A 212 5.04 15.11 -17.12
CA TRP A 212 4.84 15.71 -15.81
C TRP A 212 5.24 14.76 -14.68
N LEU A 213 4.94 13.44 -14.80
CA LEU A 213 5.39 12.42 -13.84
C LEU A 213 6.93 12.27 -13.79
N GLU A 214 7.64 12.62 -14.87
CA GLU A 214 9.10 12.63 -14.89
C GLU A 214 9.68 13.82 -14.13
N MET A 215 8.98 14.95 -14.14
CA MET A 215 9.45 16.24 -13.63
C MET A 215 9.10 16.46 -12.15
N ILE A 216 7.94 15.93 -11.69
CA ILE A 216 7.44 16.16 -10.33
C ILE A 216 8.47 15.79 -9.25
N GLY A 217 8.80 16.74 -8.38
CA GLY A 217 9.76 16.59 -7.29
C GLY A 217 11.23 16.49 -7.72
N ARG A 218 11.55 16.86 -8.99
CA ARG A 218 12.91 16.81 -9.55
C ARG A 218 13.37 18.16 -10.10
N GLU A 219 12.43 18.94 -10.63
CA GLU A 219 12.73 20.24 -11.23
C GLU A 219 12.91 21.32 -10.19
N THR A 220 13.71 22.34 -10.52
CA THR A 220 13.74 23.55 -9.73
C THR A 220 12.41 24.30 -9.84
N PRO A 221 12.01 25.11 -8.83
CA PRO A 221 10.77 25.89 -8.90
C PRO A 221 10.68 26.74 -10.16
N GLU A 222 11.78 27.34 -10.60
CA GLU A 222 11.84 28.20 -11.79
C GLU A 222 11.59 27.42 -13.08
N ASN A 223 12.17 26.23 -13.22
CA ASN A 223 11.97 25.39 -14.39
C ASN A 223 10.57 24.77 -14.40
N TRP A 224 10.08 24.36 -13.25
CA TRP A 224 8.73 23.84 -13.09
C TRP A 224 7.66 24.85 -13.53
N GLN A 225 7.77 26.09 -13.06
CA GLN A 225 6.83 27.18 -13.36
C GLN A 225 6.75 27.56 -14.85
N LYS A 226 7.79 27.26 -15.63
CA LYS A 226 7.77 27.48 -17.10
C LYS A 226 6.78 26.56 -17.82
N SER A 227 6.51 25.39 -17.25
CA SER A 227 5.72 24.34 -17.90
C SER A 227 4.36 24.09 -17.26
N TRP A 228 4.21 24.33 -15.94
CA TRP A 228 3.07 23.91 -15.15
C TRP A 228 2.43 25.08 -14.38
N ILE A 229 1.11 24.96 -14.17
CA ILE A 229 0.30 26.05 -13.58
C ILE A 229 0.56 26.16 -12.07
N TYR A 230 0.60 25.00 -11.38
CA TYR A 230 0.69 24.94 -9.93
C TYR A 230 2.09 24.56 -9.46
N PRO A 231 2.60 25.17 -8.37
CA PRO A 231 3.89 24.82 -7.81
C PRO A 231 3.91 23.36 -7.32
N GLN A 232 5.11 22.76 -7.27
CA GLN A 232 5.27 21.34 -6.89
C GLN A 232 4.75 21.03 -5.48
N GLU A 233 4.85 21.99 -4.56
CA GLU A 233 4.39 21.91 -3.17
C GLU A 233 2.86 21.71 -3.08
N THR A 234 2.13 22.09 -4.12
CA THR A 234 0.69 21.81 -4.23
C THR A 234 0.41 20.30 -4.36
N TRP A 235 1.35 19.58 -4.97
CA TRP A 235 1.22 18.16 -5.33
C TRP A 235 1.93 17.23 -4.36
N ILE A 236 2.96 17.72 -3.65
CA ILE A 236 3.82 16.93 -2.78
C ILE A 236 3.56 17.31 -1.33
N GLY A 237 3.26 16.34 -0.50
CA GLY A 237 3.00 16.49 0.93
C GLY A 237 3.72 15.46 1.79
N PRO A 238 3.50 15.51 3.10
CA PRO A 238 4.10 14.57 4.05
C PRO A 238 3.69 13.12 3.77
N LYS A 239 4.58 12.19 4.10
CA LYS A 239 4.27 10.76 4.05
C LYS A 239 3.23 10.40 5.10
N ASN A 240 2.40 9.41 4.79
CA ASN A 240 1.39 8.85 5.70
C ASN A 240 0.32 9.85 6.18
N THR A 241 0.12 10.94 5.46
CA THR A 241 -0.96 11.88 5.74
C THR A 241 -2.30 11.17 5.52
N PRO A 242 -3.21 11.18 6.51
CA PRO A 242 -4.56 10.63 6.34
C PRO A 242 -5.27 11.27 5.15
N ARG A 243 -6.08 10.49 4.45
CA ARG A 243 -6.79 10.98 3.24
C ARG A 243 -7.78 12.10 3.56
N GLU A 244 -8.28 12.13 4.77
CA GLU A 244 -9.22 13.13 5.28
C GLU A 244 -8.54 14.43 5.75
N SER A 245 -7.20 14.40 5.84
CA SER A 245 -6.43 15.59 6.25
C SER A 245 -6.43 16.66 5.17
N PRO A 246 -6.54 17.94 5.52
CA PRO A 246 -6.33 19.05 4.58
C PRO A 246 -4.90 19.10 4.02
N ASP A 247 -3.93 18.53 4.72
CA ASP A 247 -2.53 18.44 4.29
C ASP A 247 -2.28 17.27 3.34
N TRP A 248 -3.32 16.48 3.04
CA TRP A 248 -3.17 15.38 2.10
C TRP A 248 -2.79 15.87 0.71
N LYS A 249 -1.79 15.23 0.11
CA LYS A 249 -1.36 15.47 -1.26
C LYS A 249 -1.22 14.13 -2.00
N PRO A 250 -1.40 14.12 -3.33
CA PRO A 250 -1.33 12.88 -4.10
C PRO A 250 0.07 12.29 -4.22
N PHE A 251 1.11 13.07 -3.92
CA PHE A 251 2.52 12.65 -3.92
C PHE A 251 3.18 12.95 -2.58
N ASN A 252 4.23 12.22 -2.26
CA ASN A 252 5.09 12.48 -1.11
C ASN A 252 6.57 12.67 -1.49
N SER A 253 6.91 12.50 -2.75
CA SER A 253 8.24 12.73 -3.32
C SER A 253 8.19 12.55 -4.84
N SER A 254 9.32 12.77 -5.52
CA SER A 254 9.52 12.36 -6.92
C SER A 254 9.31 10.85 -7.11
N LEU A 255 8.95 10.45 -8.33
CA LEU A 255 8.70 9.05 -8.65
C LEU A 255 9.96 8.40 -9.26
N ALA A 256 10.42 7.29 -8.67
CA ALA A 256 11.43 6.43 -9.26
C ALA A 256 10.91 5.79 -10.57
N TYR A 257 11.82 5.34 -11.42
CA TYR A 257 11.52 4.67 -12.69
C TYR A 257 10.42 3.59 -12.57
N THR A 258 10.55 2.69 -11.58
CA THR A 258 9.57 1.61 -11.37
C THR A 258 8.18 2.13 -11.02
N SER A 259 8.10 3.22 -10.26
CA SER A 259 6.84 3.87 -9.88
C SER A 259 6.21 4.58 -11.08
N ARG A 260 7.00 5.28 -11.93
CA ARG A 260 6.50 5.89 -13.17
C ARG A 260 6.00 4.83 -14.15
N LYS A 261 6.73 3.70 -14.28
CA LYS A 261 6.30 2.56 -15.11
C LYS A 261 4.99 1.97 -14.62
N ALA A 262 4.82 1.79 -13.31
CA ALA A 262 3.58 1.31 -12.72
C ALA A 262 2.43 2.30 -12.94
N ALA A 263 2.64 3.60 -12.72
CA ALA A 263 1.65 4.65 -12.97
C ALA A 263 1.19 4.64 -14.45
N SER A 264 2.13 4.65 -15.39
CA SER A 264 1.82 4.57 -16.83
C SER A 264 1.00 3.31 -17.17
N THR A 265 1.38 2.15 -16.62
CA THR A 265 0.65 0.90 -16.86
C THR A 265 -0.77 0.95 -16.32
N ILE A 266 -0.96 1.49 -15.11
CA ILE A 266 -2.28 1.56 -14.46
C ILE A 266 -3.20 2.52 -15.21
N ILE A 267 -2.72 3.69 -15.61
CA ILE A 267 -3.52 4.67 -16.35
C ILE A 267 -3.92 4.13 -17.73
N ARG A 268 -3.01 3.46 -18.42
CA ARG A 268 -3.35 2.77 -19.69
C ARG A 268 -4.44 1.72 -19.51
N GLN A 269 -4.43 0.99 -18.40
CA GLN A 269 -5.50 0.04 -18.08
C GLN A 269 -6.84 0.71 -17.79
N LEU A 270 -6.83 1.89 -17.15
CA LEU A 270 -8.04 2.70 -16.96
C LEU A 270 -8.62 3.10 -18.31
N PHE A 271 -7.83 3.72 -19.18
CA PHE A 271 -8.29 4.18 -20.49
C PHE A 271 -8.72 3.01 -21.40
N SER A 272 -8.01 1.89 -21.35
CA SER A 272 -8.42 0.67 -22.05
C SER A 272 -9.77 0.14 -21.56
N PHE A 273 -10.04 0.18 -20.26
CA PHE A 273 -11.35 -0.19 -19.70
C PHE A 273 -12.44 0.78 -20.15
N LEU A 274 -12.20 2.07 -20.01
CA LEU A 274 -13.18 3.10 -20.40
C LEU A 274 -13.53 3.03 -21.90
N HIS A 275 -12.55 2.78 -22.75
CA HIS A 275 -12.76 2.59 -24.19
C HIS A 275 -13.53 1.28 -24.47
N LYS A 276 -13.09 0.15 -23.91
CA LYS A 276 -13.74 -1.16 -24.14
C LYS A 276 -15.18 -1.23 -23.63
N THR A 277 -15.53 -0.41 -22.66
CA THR A 277 -16.90 -0.32 -22.14
C THR A 277 -17.76 0.74 -22.86
N GLY A 278 -17.24 1.37 -23.91
CA GLY A 278 -17.95 2.40 -24.65
C GLY A 278 -18.06 3.74 -23.91
N TYR A 279 -17.41 3.90 -22.76
CA TYR A 279 -17.42 5.17 -22.05
C TYR A 279 -16.63 6.25 -22.78
N LEU A 280 -15.52 5.86 -23.43
CA LEU A 280 -14.74 6.71 -24.34
C LEU A 280 -14.84 6.20 -25.78
N LYS A 281 -14.86 7.10 -26.76
CA LYS A 281 -14.85 6.78 -28.19
C LYS A 281 -13.52 6.22 -28.64
N PHE A 282 -12.40 6.74 -28.13
CA PHE A 282 -11.05 6.29 -28.43
C PHE A 282 -10.17 6.32 -27.18
N ASN A 283 -9.09 5.55 -27.21
CA ASN A 283 -8.09 5.52 -26.15
C ASN A 283 -6.84 6.31 -26.59
N PRO A 284 -6.58 7.51 -26.04
CA PRO A 284 -5.42 8.32 -26.41
C PRO A 284 -4.08 7.62 -26.19
N PHE A 285 -4.00 6.69 -25.22
CA PHE A 285 -2.76 5.99 -24.89
C PHE A 285 -2.35 4.92 -25.91
N ASP A 286 -3.21 4.53 -26.86
CA ASP A 286 -2.89 3.53 -27.87
C ASP A 286 -1.80 4.04 -28.84
N GLN A 287 -1.70 5.36 -29.03
CA GLN A 287 -0.72 6.01 -29.89
C GLN A 287 0.56 6.47 -29.14
N ILE A 288 0.59 6.35 -27.81
CA ILE A 288 1.74 6.75 -26.99
C ILE A 288 2.58 5.52 -26.69
N PRO A 289 3.91 5.53 -26.95
CA PRO A 289 4.77 4.41 -26.60
C PRO A 289 4.67 4.03 -25.11
N ALA A 290 4.56 2.73 -24.83
CA ALA A 290 4.47 2.22 -23.45
C ALA A 290 5.81 2.26 -22.69
N LYS A 291 6.93 2.46 -23.42
CA LYS A 291 8.28 2.47 -22.84
C LYS A 291 8.49 3.74 -22.03
N VAL A 292 8.74 3.56 -20.73
CA VAL A 292 9.16 4.64 -19.82
C VAL A 292 10.69 4.75 -19.91
N ARG A 293 11.21 5.96 -20.00
CA ARG A 293 12.66 6.21 -20.05
C ARG A 293 13.28 6.29 -18.66
N PHE A 294 14.55 5.99 -18.55
CA PHE A 294 15.36 6.31 -17.39
C PHE A 294 15.74 7.79 -17.44
N LEU A 295 15.68 8.44 -16.30
CA LEU A 295 16.11 9.84 -16.15
C LEU A 295 17.59 9.90 -15.73
N PRO A 296 18.28 11.02 -16.01
CA PRO A 296 19.63 11.23 -15.52
C PRO A 296 19.71 11.03 -13.98
N GLY A 297 20.73 10.34 -13.53
CA GLY A 297 20.92 10.01 -12.12
C GLY A 297 20.09 8.82 -11.59
N GLU A 298 19.16 8.28 -12.36
CA GLU A 298 18.50 7.03 -11.99
C GLU A 298 19.37 5.83 -12.32
N GLY A 299 19.67 5.03 -11.31
CA GLY A 299 20.30 3.72 -11.53
C GLY A 299 19.36 2.82 -12.34
N LYS A 300 19.85 2.27 -13.44
CA LYS A 300 19.13 1.19 -14.12
C LYS A 300 18.90 0.06 -13.10
N PRO A 301 17.69 -0.51 -13.01
CA PRO A 301 17.49 -1.72 -12.23
C PRO A 301 18.54 -2.73 -12.73
N LYS A 302 19.39 -3.19 -11.83
CA LYS A 302 20.32 -4.26 -12.18
C LYS A 302 19.48 -5.48 -12.51
N GLU A 303 19.53 -5.89 -13.76
CA GLU A 303 18.75 -7.01 -14.28
C GLU A 303 19.14 -8.31 -13.57
N PHE A 304 20.39 -8.37 -13.14
CA PHE A 304 21.01 -9.45 -12.39
C PHE A 304 21.43 -9.01 -10.97
N ALA A 305 20.57 -8.24 -10.28
CA ALA A 305 20.86 -7.95 -8.89
C ALA A 305 20.72 -9.26 -8.09
N ASP A 306 21.82 -9.78 -7.61
CA ASP A 306 21.82 -10.87 -6.65
C ASP A 306 21.10 -10.40 -5.36
N ARG A 307 19.88 -10.89 -5.19
CA ARG A 307 19.02 -10.61 -4.05
C ARG A 307 18.95 -11.82 -3.10
N SER A 308 19.86 -12.75 -3.22
CA SER A 308 20.06 -13.86 -2.29
C SER A 308 21.19 -13.58 -1.33
N LEU A 309 21.14 -14.19 -0.17
CA LEU A 309 22.25 -14.19 0.78
C LEU A 309 23.14 -15.40 0.48
N SER A 310 24.46 -15.16 0.41
CA SER A 310 25.42 -16.25 0.24
C SER A 310 25.48 -17.13 1.50
N PRO A 311 25.98 -18.37 1.40
CA PRO A 311 26.20 -19.23 2.56
C PRO A 311 27.00 -18.53 3.67
N ALA A 312 28.08 -17.83 3.33
CA ALA A 312 28.90 -17.10 4.31
C ALA A 312 28.13 -15.95 5.00
N GLN A 313 27.30 -15.21 4.24
CA GLN A 313 26.44 -14.16 4.83
C GLN A 313 25.37 -14.76 5.74
N TRP A 314 24.86 -15.94 5.38
CA TRP A 314 23.89 -16.64 6.20
C TRP A 314 24.54 -17.19 7.50
N GLU A 315 25.75 -17.70 7.44
CA GLU A 315 26.52 -18.13 8.60
C GLU A 315 26.78 -17.00 9.63
N GLU A 316 27.05 -15.77 9.16
CA GLU A 316 27.15 -14.61 10.05
C GLU A 316 25.80 -14.29 10.74
N ILE A 317 24.66 -14.44 10.03
CA ILE A 317 23.31 -14.30 10.59
C ILE A 317 23.08 -15.36 11.68
N GLU A 318 23.36 -16.63 11.41
CA GLU A 318 23.17 -17.74 12.36
C GLU A 318 24.10 -17.59 13.58
N THR A 319 25.34 -17.19 13.36
CA THR A 319 26.32 -16.95 14.44
C THR A 319 25.83 -15.85 15.37
N HIS A 320 25.38 -14.72 14.83
CA HIS A 320 24.85 -13.62 15.64
C HIS A 320 23.55 -14.03 16.36
N LEU A 321 22.63 -14.72 15.67
CA LEU A 321 21.40 -15.23 16.26
C LEU A 321 21.69 -16.18 17.44
N ALA A 322 22.69 -17.03 17.32
CA ALA A 322 23.09 -17.97 18.37
C ALA A 322 23.67 -17.27 19.63
N GLN A 323 24.21 -16.07 19.47
CA GLN A 323 24.73 -15.25 20.58
C GLN A 323 23.65 -14.53 21.37
N LEU A 324 22.45 -14.34 20.77
CA LEU A 324 21.33 -13.71 21.48
C LEU A 324 20.84 -14.60 22.64
N PRO A 325 20.37 -13.99 23.74
CA PRO A 325 19.66 -14.74 24.79
C PRO A 325 18.52 -15.56 24.21
N LEU A 326 18.28 -16.75 24.74
CA LEU A 326 17.18 -17.61 24.31
C LEU A 326 15.86 -17.09 24.90
N ASP A 327 15.43 -15.95 24.44
CA ASP A 327 14.21 -15.27 24.84
C ASP A 327 13.17 -15.23 23.69
N LEU A 328 12.06 -14.55 23.92
CA LEU A 328 11.00 -14.39 22.91
C LEU A 328 11.46 -13.67 21.64
N VAL A 329 12.46 -12.78 21.72
CA VAL A 329 12.98 -12.06 20.55
C VAL A 329 13.72 -13.02 19.63
N ARG A 330 14.66 -13.79 20.20
CA ARG A 330 15.40 -14.82 19.45
C ARG A 330 14.48 -15.89 18.89
N MET A 331 13.59 -16.45 19.71
CA MET A 331 12.64 -17.47 19.25
C MET A 331 11.75 -16.99 18.11
N ARG A 332 11.31 -15.72 18.14
CA ARG A 332 10.56 -15.11 17.03
C ARG A 332 11.38 -14.98 15.76
N LEU A 333 12.66 -14.62 15.86
CA LEU A 333 13.57 -14.56 14.72
C LEU A 333 13.81 -15.97 14.13
N GLU A 334 14.00 -16.98 14.98
CA GLU A 334 14.11 -18.38 14.54
C GLU A 334 12.87 -18.81 13.72
N VAL A 335 11.66 -18.52 14.21
CA VAL A 335 10.44 -18.82 13.46
C VAL A 335 10.33 -17.97 12.18
N LEU A 336 10.72 -16.69 12.20
CA LEU A 336 10.78 -15.84 11.02
C LEU A 336 11.67 -16.45 9.94
N PHE A 337 12.84 -16.96 10.32
CA PHE A 337 13.78 -17.58 9.39
C PHE A 337 13.29 -18.94 8.88
N VAL A 338 12.64 -19.75 9.72
CA VAL A 338 11.92 -20.96 9.26
C VAL A 338 10.94 -20.60 8.16
N LEU A 339 10.04 -19.66 8.40
CA LEU A 339 9.01 -19.31 7.42
C LEU A 339 9.59 -18.63 6.16
N GLY A 340 10.57 -17.75 6.33
CA GLY A 340 11.10 -16.92 5.23
C GLY A 340 12.21 -17.58 4.42
N LYS A 341 13.23 -18.14 5.08
CA LYS A 341 14.42 -18.71 4.42
C LYS A 341 14.31 -20.21 4.17
N GLU A 342 13.68 -20.96 5.09
CA GLU A 342 13.64 -22.41 4.97
C GLU A 342 12.37 -22.89 4.22
N LEU A 343 11.25 -22.15 4.30
CA LEU A 343 10.00 -22.44 3.60
C LEU A 343 9.68 -21.48 2.46
N GLY A 344 10.49 -20.46 2.24
CA GLY A 344 10.35 -19.50 1.15
C GLY A 344 9.01 -18.76 1.12
N MET A 345 8.36 -18.52 2.26
CA MET A 345 7.07 -17.86 2.32
C MET A 345 7.14 -16.37 1.94
N ARG A 346 6.08 -15.86 1.33
CA ARG A 346 5.93 -14.41 1.11
C ARG A 346 5.59 -13.70 2.42
N ALA A 347 5.95 -12.43 2.54
CA ALA A 347 5.63 -11.64 3.73
C ALA A 347 4.13 -11.67 4.10
N SER A 348 3.23 -11.64 3.10
CA SER A 348 1.79 -11.77 3.31
C SER A 348 1.37 -13.16 3.81
N GLU A 349 2.05 -14.21 3.39
CA GLU A 349 1.81 -15.57 3.85
C GLU A 349 2.29 -15.73 5.30
N MET A 350 3.46 -15.17 5.64
CA MET A 350 4.03 -15.22 6.99
C MET A 350 3.13 -14.52 8.03
N ILE A 351 2.60 -13.34 7.73
CA ILE A 351 1.71 -12.62 8.66
C ILE A 351 0.34 -13.29 8.82
N ASN A 352 -0.10 -14.03 7.81
CA ASN A 352 -1.36 -14.75 7.85
C ASN A 352 -1.23 -16.18 8.36
N ALA A 353 0.00 -16.69 8.51
CA ALA A 353 0.23 -18.06 8.96
C ALA A 353 -0.30 -18.29 10.38
N ARG A 354 -1.03 -19.39 10.54
CA ARG A 354 -1.66 -19.81 11.79
C ARG A 354 -1.22 -21.23 12.14
N CYS A 355 -1.28 -21.59 13.41
CA CYS A 355 -0.95 -22.95 13.84
C CYS A 355 -1.83 -24.00 13.14
N GLY A 356 -3.08 -23.69 12.84
CA GLY A 356 -3.98 -24.57 12.10
C GLY A 356 -3.58 -24.83 10.64
N TRP A 357 -2.55 -24.17 10.12
CA TRP A 357 -1.97 -24.52 8.82
C TRP A 357 -0.98 -25.68 8.92
N ILE A 358 -0.61 -26.10 10.12
CA ILE A 358 0.33 -27.19 10.38
C ILE A 358 -0.44 -28.41 10.85
N GLU A 359 -0.26 -29.52 10.14
CA GLU A 359 -0.95 -30.78 10.45
C GLU A 359 -0.05 -32.00 10.19
N TYR A 360 -0.43 -33.13 10.74
CA TYR A 360 0.15 -34.40 10.36
C TYR A 360 -0.42 -34.84 9.00
N SER A 361 0.45 -35.36 8.15
CA SER A 361 0.07 -35.91 6.84
C SER A 361 0.85 -37.17 6.56
N ARG A 362 0.26 -38.06 5.79
CA ARG A 362 0.88 -39.32 5.42
C ARG A 362 1.20 -39.35 3.94
N PHE A 363 2.48 -39.63 3.63
CA PHE A 363 2.94 -39.82 2.25
C PHE A 363 3.46 -41.26 2.12
N GLY A 364 2.67 -42.13 1.49
CA GLY A 364 2.94 -43.54 1.50
C GLY A 364 2.87 -44.10 2.92
N ASP A 365 3.95 -44.72 3.38
CA ASP A 365 4.08 -45.29 4.73
C ASP A 365 4.72 -44.31 5.74
N GLU A 366 5.16 -43.13 5.30
CA GLU A 366 5.82 -42.15 6.13
C GLU A 366 4.83 -41.09 6.63
N GLU A 367 4.77 -40.92 7.96
CA GLU A 367 4.04 -39.84 8.60
C GLU A 367 4.98 -38.62 8.78
N THR A 368 4.54 -37.47 8.30
CA THR A 368 5.33 -36.21 8.39
C THR A 368 4.44 -35.05 8.79
N VAL A 369 5.03 -34.01 9.32
CA VAL A 369 4.34 -32.74 9.59
C VAL A 369 4.42 -31.86 8.35
N VAL A 370 3.33 -31.24 8.00
CA VAL A 370 3.25 -30.35 6.83
C VAL A 370 2.63 -29.01 7.20
N ILE A 371 2.94 -28.00 6.40
CA ILE A 371 2.28 -26.70 6.46
C ILE A 371 1.54 -26.43 5.15
N ASP A 372 0.25 -26.13 5.24
CA ASP A 372 -0.62 -25.74 4.14
C ASP A 372 -0.64 -24.22 3.97
N ILE A 373 0.13 -23.74 3.03
CA ILE A 373 0.30 -22.31 2.81
C ILE A 373 -0.72 -21.81 1.78
N VAL A 374 -1.56 -20.87 2.18
CA VAL A 374 -2.50 -20.19 1.30
C VAL A 374 -1.86 -18.92 0.75
N GLY A 375 -1.63 -18.89 -0.55
CA GLY A 375 -0.97 -17.79 -1.26
C GLY A 375 -1.93 -16.85 -1.97
N LYS A 376 -1.38 -15.96 -2.79
CA LYS A 376 -2.15 -15.00 -3.60
C LYS A 376 -3.10 -15.72 -4.56
N GLY A 377 -4.39 -15.34 -4.53
CA GLY A 377 -5.44 -15.92 -5.39
C GLY A 377 -5.87 -17.33 -4.92
N ASP A 378 -5.85 -17.54 -3.61
CA ASP A 378 -6.26 -18.77 -2.91
C ASP A 378 -5.52 -20.05 -3.36
N LYS A 379 -4.34 -19.84 -3.99
CA LYS A 379 -3.48 -20.97 -4.37
C LYS A 379 -2.86 -21.56 -3.13
N GLN A 380 -3.15 -22.84 -2.92
CA GLN A 380 -2.59 -23.61 -1.83
C GLN A 380 -1.34 -24.35 -2.28
N ARG A 381 -0.39 -24.47 -1.36
CA ARG A 381 0.75 -25.37 -1.49
C ARG A 381 1.09 -26.00 -0.15
N ARG A 382 1.49 -27.22 -0.18
CA ARG A 382 1.87 -28.02 0.97
C ARG A 382 3.38 -28.23 1.00
N LEU A 383 4.01 -27.93 2.13
CA LEU A 383 5.44 -28.12 2.34
C LEU A 383 5.68 -28.98 3.59
N PRO A 384 6.62 -29.95 3.55
CA PRO A 384 6.99 -30.69 4.74
C PRO A 384 7.76 -29.81 5.72
N LEU A 385 7.62 -30.09 7.00
CA LEU A 385 8.36 -29.49 8.09
C LEU A 385 9.30 -30.54 8.72
N SER A 386 10.56 -30.16 8.94
CA SER A 386 11.48 -30.98 9.70
C SER A 386 11.14 -30.96 11.20
N SER A 387 11.60 -31.96 11.94
CA SER A 387 11.41 -32.02 13.39
C SER A 387 11.99 -30.79 14.10
N GLU A 388 13.15 -30.27 13.63
CA GLU A 388 13.77 -29.06 14.16
C GLU A 388 12.90 -27.82 13.96
N GLN A 389 12.26 -27.68 12.78
CA GLN A 389 11.36 -26.56 12.49
C GLN A 389 10.11 -26.60 13.37
N VAL A 390 9.54 -27.81 13.56
CA VAL A 390 8.41 -28.02 14.46
C VAL A 390 8.78 -27.70 15.90
N GLU A 391 9.98 -28.09 16.33
CA GLU A 391 10.49 -27.77 17.68
C GLU A 391 10.65 -26.26 17.90
N LYS A 392 11.27 -25.53 16.94
CA LYS A 392 11.42 -24.07 17.01
C LYS A 392 10.07 -23.36 17.15
N ILE A 393 9.07 -23.78 16.36
CA ILE A 393 7.72 -23.24 16.41
C ILE A 393 7.06 -23.56 17.76
N SER A 394 7.12 -24.83 18.20
CA SER A 394 6.51 -25.28 19.46
C SER A 394 7.10 -24.58 20.67
N ARG A 395 8.43 -24.41 20.72
CA ARG A 395 9.14 -23.69 21.77
C ARG A 395 8.69 -22.21 21.84
N TYR A 396 8.56 -21.55 20.67
CA TYR A 396 8.09 -20.18 20.62
C TYR A 396 6.63 -20.04 21.09
N LEU A 397 5.75 -20.98 20.74
CA LEU A 397 4.37 -21.00 21.25
C LEU A 397 4.31 -21.18 22.75
N ALA A 398 5.07 -22.12 23.29
CA ALA A 398 5.16 -22.38 24.74
C ALA A 398 5.67 -21.14 25.51
N ALA A 399 6.71 -20.49 25.01
CA ALA A 399 7.24 -19.26 25.62
C ALA A 399 6.22 -18.11 25.59
N ARG A 400 5.31 -18.07 24.62
CA ARG A 400 4.19 -17.13 24.55
C ARG A 400 2.99 -17.56 25.39
N LYS A 401 3.05 -18.68 26.08
CA LYS A 401 1.95 -19.28 26.85
C LYS A 401 0.71 -19.56 25.96
N ARG A 402 0.94 -20.04 24.73
CA ARG A 402 -0.11 -20.43 23.79
C ARG A 402 -0.32 -21.93 23.82
N PRO A 403 -1.50 -22.42 23.37
CA PRO A 403 -1.75 -23.85 23.24
C PRO A 403 -0.66 -24.53 22.42
N PRO A 404 -0.29 -25.76 22.75
CA PRO A 404 0.65 -26.55 21.95
C PRO A 404 0.23 -26.63 20.48
N LEU A 405 1.22 -26.82 19.61
CA LEU A 405 0.96 -27.08 18.21
C LEU A 405 0.10 -28.33 18.09
N PHE A 406 -0.84 -28.35 17.17
CA PHE A 406 -1.85 -29.40 16.92
C PHE A 406 -3.08 -29.41 17.88
N GLU A 407 -3.10 -28.63 18.93
CA GLU A 407 -4.30 -28.49 19.73
C GLU A 407 -5.39 -27.66 19.00
N PRO A 408 -6.65 -28.13 18.98
CA PRO A 408 -7.74 -27.40 18.33
C PRO A 408 -7.93 -25.95 18.83
N ALA A 409 -7.71 -25.72 20.12
CA ALA A 409 -7.79 -24.39 20.72
C ALA A 409 -6.72 -23.39 20.21
N GLY A 410 -5.64 -23.91 19.60
CA GLY A 410 -4.54 -23.11 19.07
C GLY A 410 -4.64 -22.79 17.57
N LYS A 411 -5.64 -23.28 16.85
CA LYS A 411 -5.67 -23.20 15.37
C LYS A 411 -5.51 -21.78 14.81
N ASP A 412 -6.12 -20.81 15.45
CA ASP A 412 -6.11 -19.42 14.99
C ASP A 412 -4.93 -18.60 15.54
N VAL A 413 -4.08 -19.20 16.36
CA VAL A 413 -2.90 -18.56 16.91
C VAL A 413 -1.90 -18.26 15.79
N PRO A 414 -1.44 -16.97 15.65
CA PRO A 414 -0.44 -16.62 14.65
C PRO A 414 0.91 -17.28 14.95
N LEU A 415 1.55 -17.83 13.90
CA LEU A 415 2.91 -18.38 14.02
C LEU A 415 3.94 -17.30 14.36
N ILE A 416 3.74 -16.06 13.92
CA ILE A 416 4.57 -14.90 14.30
C ILE A 416 3.67 -13.84 14.93
N ALA A 417 4.05 -13.36 16.12
CA ALA A 417 3.27 -12.41 16.89
C ALA A 417 4.02 -11.13 17.24
N SER A 418 3.24 -10.09 17.51
CA SER A 418 3.71 -8.86 18.13
C SER A 418 3.92 -9.07 19.63
N PHE A 419 4.93 -8.39 20.21
CA PHE A 419 5.11 -8.35 21.67
C PHE A 419 4.30 -7.24 22.35
N ARG A 420 3.68 -6.38 21.56
CA ARG A 420 2.74 -5.38 22.11
C ARG A 420 1.45 -6.08 22.47
N ILE A 421 1.38 -6.52 23.72
CA ILE A 421 0.18 -7.06 24.32
C ILE A 421 -0.72 -5.86 24.65
N GLY A 422 -1.57 -5.47 23.69
CA GLY A 422 -2.79 -4.77 24.03
C GLY A 422 -3.82 -5.81 24.51
N ASN A 423 -4.91 -5.41 25.15
CA ASN A 423 -6.02 -6.23 25.62
C ASN A 423 -6.77 -7.01 24.50
N LYS A 424 -6.12 -7.28 23.40
CA LYS A 424 -6.67 -7.92 22.21
C LYS A 424 -6.46 -9.42 22.33
N GLY A 425 -7.49 -10.20 22.07
CA GLY A 425 -7.46 -11.66 22.09
C GLY A 425 -6.33 -12.28 21.27
N ALA A 426 -6.07 -13.57 21.48
CA ALA A 426 -4.95 -14.31 20.87
C ALA A 426 -4.91 -14.25 19.33
N ASP A 427 -6.05 -14.12 18.68
CA ASP A 427 -6.25 -13.98 17.24
C ASP A 427 -5.77 -12.64 16.67
N LYS A 428 -5.65 -11.59 17.50
CA LYS A 428 -5.22 -10.23 17.12
C LYS A 428 -3.73 -9.96 17.39
N GLU A 429 -2.97 -10.94 17.81
CA GLU A 429 -1.53 -10.81 18.12
C GLU A 429 -0.61 -10.82 16.89
N GLY A 430 -1.13 -11.07 15.70
CA GLY A 430 -0.35 -11.13 14.47
C GLY A 430 0.44 -9.85 14.21
N LEU A 431 1.63 -10.00 13.64
CA LEU A 431 2.41 -8.86 13.17
C LEU A 431 1.81 -8.28 11.88
N SER A 432 1.84 -6.97 11.76
CA SER A 432 1.62 -6.31 10.47
C SER A 432 2.83 -6.54 9.56
N ARG A 433 2.66 -6.29 8.25
CA ARG A 433 3.77 -6.37 7.29
C ARG A 433 4.92 -5.41 7.66
N SER A 434 4.60 -4.21 8.11
CA SER A 434 5.59 -3.24 8.58
C SER A 434 6.28 -3.71 9.86
N GLY A 435 5.53 -4.30 10.80
CA GLY A 435 6.10 -4.88 12.01
C GLY A 435 7.07 -6.02 11.70
N LEU A 436 6.72 -6.92 10.78
CA LEU A 436 7.60 -8.00 10.35
C LEU A 436 8.88 -7.48 9.68
N TYR A 437 8.77 -6.42 8.88
CA TYR A 437 9.93 -5.74 8.27
C TYR A 437 10.84 -5.14 9.35
N ILE A 438 10.28 -4.43 10.33
CA ILE A 438 11.06 -3.82 11.42
C ILE A 438 11.81 -4.89 12.20
N VAL A 439 11.16 -6.02 12.54
CA VAL A 439 11.81 -7.14 13.26
C VAL A 439 13.03 -7.64 12.52
N LEU A 440 12.90 -7.92 11.21
CA LEU A 440 14.02 -8.39 10.40
C LEU A 440 15.10 -7.31 10.27
N HIS A 441 14.71 -6.07 9.96
CA HIS A 441 15.65 -5.00 9.67
C HIS A 441 16.51 -4.63 10.88
N THR A 442 15.87 -4.49 12.07
CA THR A 442 16.62 -4.22 13.32
C THR A 442 17.66 -5.29 13.59
N PHE A 443 17.31 -6.57 13.45
CA PHE A 443 18.25 -7.67 13.63
C PHE A 443 19.38 -7.63 12.58
N LEU A 444 19.05 -7.42 11.29
CA LEU A 444 20.09 -7.35 10.25
C LEU A 444 21.00 -6.12 10.38
N GLU A 445 20.54 -5.02 10.99
CA GLU A 445 21.39 -3.89 11.34
C GLU A 445 22.45 -4.26 12.37
N GLU A 446 22.09 -5.04 13.40
CA GLU A 446 23.01 -5.54 14.40
C GLU A 446 24.06 -6.46 13.76
N VAL A 447 23.63 -7.46 12.99
CA VAL A 447 24.53 -8.35 12.24
C VAL A 447 25.47 -7.54 11.31
N ALA A 448 24.92 -6.58 10.57
CA ALA A 448 25.71 -5.77 9.65
C ALA A 448 26.75 -4.90 10.37
N ASN A 449 26.47 -4.44 11.58
CA ASN A 449 27.44 -3.68 12.38
C ASN A 449 28.63 -4.54 12.80
N ASP A 450 28.40 -5.82 13.13
CA ASP A 450 29.46 -6.76 13.46
C ASP A 450 30.30 -7.13 12.23
N VAL A 451 29.60 -7.41 11.11
CA VAL A 451 30.25 -7.79 9.84
C VAL A 451 31.01 -6.63 9.21
N ARG A 452 30.58 -5.37 9.44
CA ARG A 452 31.16 -4.17 8.78
C ARG A 452 32.66 -4.04 8.98
N LYS A 453 33.17 -4.44 10.12
CA LYS A 453 34.62 -4.38 10.44
C LYS A 453 35.43 -5.39 9.61
N LYS A 454 34.81 -6.53 9.28
CA LYS A 454 35.44 -7.62 8.52
C LYS A 454 35.21 -7.45 7.00
N ASN A 455 33.98 -7.16 6.61
CA ASN A 455 33.57 -7.05 5.22
C ASN A 455 32.49 -5.96 5.01
N PRO A 456 32.88 -4.74 4.64
CA PRO A 456 31.93 -3.64 4.42
C PRO A 456 30.91 -3.91 3.30
N ARG A 457 31.24 -4.75 2.30
CA ARG A 457 30.34 -5.10 1.19
C ARG A 457 29.22 -6.00 1.67
N ASP A 458 29.53 -7.01 2.48
CA ASP A 458 28.53 -7.90 3.05
C ASP A 458 27.63 -7.16 4.05
N ALA A 459 28.20 -6.27 4.86
CA ALA A 459 27.41 -5.40 5.72
C ALA A 459 26.40 -4.54 4.93
N ALA A 460 26.82 -3.94 3.83
CA ALA A 460 25.94 -3.16 2.97
C ALA A 460 24.84 -4.03 2.33
N LYS A 461 25.15 -5.28 1.96
CA LYS A 461 24.20 -6.24 1.40
C LYS A 461 23.18 -6.67 2.45
N LEU A 462 23.59 -6.95 3.68
CA LEU A 462 22.71 -7.28 4.80
C LEU A 462 21.74 -6.13 5.11
N LEU A 463 22.22 -4.89 5.18
CA LEU A 463 21.38 -3.70 5.38
C LEU A 463 20.35 -3.49 4.27
N GLY A 464 20.69 -3.85 3.03
CA GLY A 464 19.79 -3.79 1.88
C GLY A 464 18.78 -4.95 1.79
N SER A 465 18.93 -5.95 2.66
CA SER A 465 18.14 -7.17 2.61
C SER A 465 16.72 -6.96 3.16
N SER A 466 15.78 -7.74 2.66
CA SER A 466 14.38 -7.68 3.04
C SER A 466 13.77 -9.07 3.15
N LEU A 467 12.56 -9.18 3.66
CA LEU A 467 11.82 -10.45 3.71
C LEU A 467 11.77 -11.18 2.34
N HIS A 468 11.78 -10.43 1.26
CA HIS A 468 11.78 -11.03 -0.08
C HIS A 468 13.14 -11.67 -0.41
N TRP A 469 14.23 -11.17 0.15
CA TRP A 469 15.57 -11.76 -0.02
C TRP A 469 15.68 -13.13 0.68
N LEU A 470 15.03 -13.32 1.84
CA LEU A 470 14.97 -14.64 2.47
C LEU A 470 14.36 -15.68 1.53
N ARG A 471 13.26 -15.31 0.88
CA ARG A 471 12.62 -16.16 -0.12
C ARG A 471 13.48 -16.35 -1.39
N HIS A 472 14.25 -15.35 -1.80
CA HIS A 472 15.23 -15.50 -2.90
C HIS A 472 16.34 -16.50 -2.49
N THR A 473 16.84 -16.38 -1.27
CA THR A 473 17.85 -17.31 -0.72
C THR A 473 17.32 -18.74 -0.70
N PHE A 474 16.05 -18.94 -0.27
CA PHE A 474 15.39 -20.24 -0.38
C PHE A 474 15.38 -20.77 -1.81
N ALA A 475 14.98 -19.93 -2.77
CA ALA A 475 14.89 -20.36 -4.16
C ALA A 475 16.23 -20.79 -4.75
N VAL A 476 17.29 -19.99 -4.51
CA VAL A 476 18.65 -20.30 -4.99
C VAL A 476 19.17 -21.59 -4.36
N ALA A 477 19.12 -21.70 -3.03
CA ALA A 477 19.55 -22.91 -2.34
C ALA A 477 18.74 -24.17 -2.74
N SER A 478 17.43 -24.02 -2.97
CA SER A 478 16.59 -25.15 -3.41
C SER A 478 16.93 -25.61 -4.82
N LEU A 479 17.32 -24.72 -5.72
CA LEU A 479 17.68 -25.06 -7.10
C LEU A 479 19.01 -25.85 -7.19
N GLU A 480 19.85 -25.78 -6.18
CA GLU A 480 21.07 -26.61 -6.09
C GLU A 480 20.76 -28.09 -5.85
N VAL A 481 19.62 -28.40 -5.19
CA VAL A 481 19.29 -29.75 -4.72
C VAL A 481 17.96 -30.29 -5.25
N MET A 482 17.12 -29.47 -5.87
CA MET A 482 15.79 -29.83 -6.35
C MET A 482 15.60 -29.42 -7.82
N PRO A 483 14.85 -30.22 -8.60
CA PRO A 483 14.44 -29.81 -9.95
C PRO A 483 13.60 -28.53 -9.93
N VAL A 484 13.69 -27.73 -11.00
CA VAL A 484 13.02 -26.43 -11.15
C VAL A 484 11.52 -26.48 -10.95
N ASN A 485 10.86 -27.51 -11.45
CA ASN A 485 9.42 -27.71 -11.30
C ASN A 485 9.02 -27.96 -9.84
N VAL A 486 9.86 -28.64 -9.05
CA VAL A 486 9.65 -28.87 -7.62
C VAL A 486 9.80 -27.54 -6.86
N VAL A 487 10.86 -26.78 -7.15
CA VAL A 487 11.07 -25.44 -6.56
C VAL A 487 9.93 -24.50 -6.94
N GLN A 488 9.47 -24.53 -8.20
CA GLN A 488 8.32 -23.75 -8.65
C GLN A 488 7.07 -24.05 -7.81
N THR A 489 6.79 -25.33 -7.57
CA THR A 489 5.65 -25.79 -6.76
C THR A 489 5.82 -25.33 -5.31
N ALA A 490 6.99 -25.57 -4.72
CA ALA A 490 7.30 -25.16 -3.34
C ALA A 490 7.18 -23.64 -3.15
N MET A 491 7.54 -22.84 -4.14
CA MET A 491 7.38 -21.39 -4.13
C MET A 491 5.97 -20.91 -4.46
N GLY A 492 5.09 -21.75 -5.00
CA GLY A 492 3.76 -21.36 -5.47
C GLY A 492 3.82 -20.31 -6.59
N HIS A 493 4.71 -20.51 -7.58
CA HIS A 493 4.80 -19.67 -8.76
C HIS A 493 3.82 -20.14 -9.83
N ALA A 494 3.01 -19.21 -10.34
CA ALA A 494 2.02 -19.51 -11.39
C ALA A 494 2.67 -19.79 -12.75
N SER A 495 3.93 -19.37 -12.96
CA SER A 495 4.68 -19.49 -14.22
C SER A 495 6.12 -19.88 -13.95
N VAL A 496 6.63 -20.81 -14.76
CA VAL A 496 8.05 -21.22 -14.75
C VAL A 496 8.95 -20.01 -14.95
N ASN A 497 8.58 -19.07 -15.82
CA ASN A 497 9.33 -17.84 -16.06
C ASN A 497 9.60 -17.01 -14.79
N THR A 498 8.86 -17.22 -13.74
CA THR A 498 9.12 -16.57 -12.44
C THR A 498 10.23 -17.29 -11.69
N THR A 499 10.33 -18.61 -11.83
CA THR A 499 11.35 -19.44 -11.20
C THR A 499 12.66 -19.42 -11.99
N THR A 500 12.60 -19.36 -13.32
CA THR A 500 13.80 -19.29 -14.17
C THR A 500 14.63 -18.01 -13.97
N ARG A 501 14.06 -16.96 -13.38
CA ARG A 501 14.83 -15.77 -12.97
C ARG A 501 15.89 -16.06 -11.90
N TYR A 502 15.76 -17.17 -11.19
CA TYR A 502 16.74 -17.64 -10.21
C TYR A 502 17.77 -18.59 -10.81
N ILE A 503 17.53 -19.07 -12.04
CA ILE A 503 18.42 -19.98 -12.80
C ILE A 503 19.40 -19.17 -13.68
N SER A 504 19.36 -17.85 -13.66
CA SER A 504 20.39 -17.08 -14.35
C SER A 504 21.74 -17.59 -13.86
N PRO A 505 22.64 -18.04 -14.77
CA PRO A 505 23.95 -18.55 -14.38
C PRO A 505 24.57 -17.55 -13.42
N ASP A 506 24.98 -18.01 -12.26
CA ASP A 506 25.74 -17.17 -11.34
C ASP A 506 26.88 -16.57 -12.15
N GLN A 507 27.18 -15.31 -11.92
CA GLN A 507 28.35 -14.68 -12.57
C GLN A 507 29.61 -15.51 -12.35
N THR A 508 29.65 -16.32 -11.28
CA THR A 508 30.68 -17.29 -10.97
C THR A 508 30.74 -18.41 -12.01
N GLU A 509 29.58 -19.00 -12.39
CA GLU A 509 29.51 -20.04 -13.44
C GLU A 509 29.90 -19.46 -14.82
N VAL A 510 29.47 -18.23 -15.12
CA VAL A 510 29.89 -17.52 -16.32
C VAL A 510 31.38 -17.27 -16.30
N LEU A 511 31.93 -16.80 -15.18
CA LEU A 511 33.38 -16.58 -15.01
C LEU A 511 34.18 -17.86 -15.11
N GLU A 512 33.70 -18.97 -14.55
CA GLU A 512 34.34 -20.29 -14.66
C GLU A 512 34.25 -20.83 -16.07
N GLY A 513 33.11 -20.67 -16.74
CA GLY A 513 32.95 -20.98 -18.15
C GLY A 513 33.95 -20.20 -19.04
N PHE A 514 34.09 -18.88 -18.79
CA PHE A 514 35.05 -18.04 -19.48
C PHE A 514 36.51 -18.38 -19.16
N LYS A 515 36.82 -18.84 -17.94
CA LYS A 515 38.16 -19.35 -17.60
C LYS A 515 38.48 -20.64 -18.38
N LYS A 516 37.50 -21.55 -18.50
CA LYS A 516 37.64 -22.79 -19.27
C LYS A 516 37.76 -22.56 -20.80
N LEU A 517 37.19 -21.45 -21.31
CA LEU A 517 37.37 -21.06 -22.72
C LEU A 517 38.77 -20.49 -23.02
N LYS A 518 39.51 -20.06 -21.99
CA LYS A 518 40.88 -19.53 -22.16
C LYS A 518 41.97 -20.56 -21.84
N SER A 519 41.61 -21.77 -21.41
CA SER A 519 42.47 -22.93 -21.26
C SER A 519 42.34 -23.86 -22.47
#